data_7f9400eb51cc8bffafe7966af959316d
#
_entry.id   7f9400eb51cc8bffafe7966af959316d
#
_cell.length_a   1.000
_cell.length_b   1.000
_cell.length_c   1.000
_cell.angle_alpha   90.00
_cell.angle_beta   90.00
_cell.angle_gamma   90.00
#
_symmetry.space_group_name_H-M   'P 1'
#
loop_
_entity.id
_entity.type
_entity.pdbx_description
1 polymer ?
#
loop_
_entity_poly.entity_id
_entity_poly.type
_entity_poly.pdbx_seq_one_letter_code
_entity_poly.pdbx_strand_id
1 'polypeptide(L)'
;MREAGGICKRKLCKNRAEPRREKTGMVYGYVRVSGRDQNEARQMIAMDAFGVDRIYMDKQSGRDFNRPQYQRLMRRLRRGDVLVVKSIDRMGRSYEEIIAQWRMITREKGADIVVLDMPLLDTRQGRDLMGTLISDIVLQLLSYVAQTEREMIHER
;
A
#
# COMPACT_ATOMS: atom_id res chain seq x y z
N MET A 1 -27.02 -13.01 -64.69
CA MET A 1 -28.25 -12.64 -63.93
C MET A 1 -28.02 -12.93 -62.44
N ARG A 2 -28.18 -11.87 -61.60
CA ARG A 2 -28.35 -11.85 -60.13
C ARG A 2 -27.15 -12.33 -59.29
N GLU A 3 -26.30 -11.49 -58.83
CA GLU A 3 -26.33 -10.55 -57.65
C GLU A 3 -27.04 -11.09 -56.43
N ALA A 4 -26.26 -11.23 -55.36
CA ALA A 4 -26.63 -10.92 -53.98
C ALA A 4 -25.36 -10.79 -53.15
N GLY A 5 -25.00 -9.74 -52.83
CA GLY A 5 -24.48 -8.90 -51.86
C GLY A 5 -24.68 -9.36 -50.41
N GLY A 6 -23.62 -9.79 -49.79
CA GLY A 6 -23.57 -10.06 -48.35
C GLY A 6 -22.53 -9.14 -47.67
N ILE A 7 -23.02 -8.04 -47.13
CA ILE A 7 -22.22 -7.09 -46.36
C ILE A 7 -21.81 -7.76 -45.04
N CYS A 8 -20.59 -8.23 -44.97
CA CYS A 8 -20.00 -8.70 -43.72
C CYS A 8 -19.65 -7.51 -42.81
N LYS A 9 -20.51 -7.24 -41.82
CA LYS A 9 -20.25 -6.28 -40.75
C LYS A 9 -19.07 -6.78 -39.93
N ARG A 10 -17.89 -6.28 -40.24
CA ARG A 10 -16.71 -6.45 -39.39
C ARG A 10 -16.95 -5.71 -38.06
N LYS A 11 -17.28 -6.48 -37.01
CA LYS A 11 -17.20 -6.01 -35.63
C LYS A 11 -15.76 -5.61 -35.35
N LEU A 12 -15.55 -4.32 -35.19
CA LEU A 12 -14.32 -3.74 -34.73
C LEU A 12 -14.11 -4.14 -33.27
N CYS A 13 -13.44 -5.26 -33.02
CA CYS A 13 -12.92 -5.60 -31.71
C CYS A 13 -11.79 -4.62 -31.40
N LYS A 14 -12.12 -3.58 -30.66
CA LYS A 14 -11.13 -2.72 -30.02
C LYS A 14 -10.47 -3.50 -28.88
N ASN A 15 -9.58 -4.41 -29.22
CA ASN A 15 -8.58 -4.90 -28.27
C ASN A 15 -7.52 -3.80 -28.11
N ARG A 16 -7.81 -2.84 -27.24
CA ARG A 16 -6.76 -2.05 -26.62
C ARG A 16 -6.11 -2.97 -25.61
N ALA A 17 -5.12 -3.72 -26.04
CA ALA A 17 -4.18 -4.37 -25.14
C ALA A 17 -3.45 -3.26 -24.38
N GLU A 18 -3.89 -2.99 -23.16
CA GLU A 18 -3.07 -2.25 -22.23
C GLU A 18 -1.75 -3.01 -22.08
N PRO A 19 -0.59 -2.32 -22.08
CA PRO A 19 0.67 -3.00 -21.90
C PRO A 19 0.61 -3.76 -20.59
N ARG A 20 0.68 -5.08 -20.64
CA ARG A 20 0.87 -5.93 -19.47
C ARG A 20 2.14 -5.43 -18.78
N ARG A 21 1.98 -4.68 -17.68
CA ARG A 21 3.08 -4.44 -16.75
C ARG A 21 3.59 -5.82 -16.38
N GLU A 22 4.84 -6.10 -16.70
CA GLU A 22 5.51 -7.27 -16.17
C GLU A 22 5.38 -7.20 -14.65
N LYS A 23 4.52 -8.04 -14.08
CA LYS A 23 4.37 -8.16 -12.63
C LYS A 23 5.61 -8.84 -12.10
N THR A 24 6.61 -8.08 -11.75
CA THR A 24 7.86 -8.57 -11.18
C THR A 24 7.71 -9.02 -9.72
N GLY A 25 6.56 -8.77 -9.08
CA GLY A 25 6.25 -9.15 -7.70
C GLY A 25 4.75 -9.15 -7.39
N MET A 26 4.40 -9.69 -6.24
CA MET A 26 3.04 -9.72 -5.72
C MET A 26 2.70 -8.39 -5.04
N VAL A 27 1.45 -7.94 -5.18
CA VAL A 27 0.93 -6.76 -4.51
C VAL A 27 0.09 -7.19 -3.31
N TYR A 28 0.60 -6.93 -2.12
CA TYR A 28 -0.06 -7.27 -0.87
C TYR A 28 -0.70 -6.05 -0.23
N GLY A 29 -1.96 -6.17 0.19
CA GLY A 29 -2.64 -5.17 1.00
C GLY A 29 -2.59 -5.53 2.49
N TYR A 30 -2.35 -4.55 3.34
CA TYR A 30 -2.51 -4.72 4.77
C TYR A 30 -3.59 -3.79 5.32
N VAL A 31 -4.55 -4.37 6.01
CA VAL A 31 -5.68 -3.70 6.64
C VAL A 31 -5.63 -3.93 8.13
N ARG A 32 -5.75 -2.86 8.91
CA ARG A 32 -5.88 -2.92 10.36
C ARG A 32 -7.11 -2.16 10.82
N VAL A 33 -7.99 -2.83 11.57
CA VAL A 33 -9.19 -2.25 12.14
C VAL A 33 -9.21 -2.45 13.66
N SER A 34 -9.56 -1.40 14.38
CA SER A 34 -9.65 -1.37 15.85
C SER A 34 -11.11 -1.34 16.30
N GLY A 35 -11.92 -2.32 15.88
CA GLY A 35 -13.34 -2.43 16.29
C GLY A 35 -14.30 -1.48 15.57
N ARG A 36 -15.46 -2.02 15.16
CA ARG A 36 -16.60 -1.42 14.46
C ARG A 36 -16.36 -0.79 13.08
N ASP A 37 -16.55 -1.59 12.13
CA ASP A 37 -17.21 -1.64 10.80
C ASP A 37 -17.02 -0.52 9.76
N GLN A 38 -16.96 0.75 10.08
CA GLN A 38 -16.93 1.79 9.03
C GLN A 38 -15.57 1.97 8.36
N ASN A 39 -14.48 1.72 9.08
CA ASN A 39 -13.14 1.85 8.53
C ASN A 39 -12.66 0.63 7.74
N GLU A 40 -13.24 -0.54 7.99
CA GLU A 40 -12.92 -1.77 7.27
C GLU A 40 -13.33 -1.67 5.81
N ALA A 41 -14.61 -1.38 5.55
CA ALA A 41 -15.15 -1.27 4.20
C ALA A 41 -14.40 -0.25 3.34
N ARG A 42 -14.08 0.92 3.91
CA ARG A 42 -13.30 1.95 3.19
C ARG A 42 -11.89 1.49 2.84
N GLN A 43 -11.22 0.77 3.74
CA GLN A 43 -9.90 0.24 3.46
C GLN A 43 -9.98 -0.85 2.39
N MET A 44 -10.95 -1.76 2.46
CA MET A 44 -11.15 -2.81 1.47
C MET A 44 -11.41 -2.24 0.08
N ILE A 45 -12.31 -1.28 -0.05
CA ILE A 45 -12.60 -0.60 -1.33
C ILE A 45 -11.33 0.04 -1.90
N ALA A 46 -10.53 0.69 -1.06
CA ALA A 46 -9.28 1.31 -1.51
C ALA A 46 -8.25 0.28 -1.98
N MET A 47 -8.16 -0.88 -1.31
CA MET A 47 -7.29 -1.98 -1.72
C MET A 47 -7.74 -2.60 -3.05
N ASP A 48 -9.05 -2.85 -3.21
CA ASP A 48 -9.62 -3.39 -4.44
C ASP A 48 -9.43 -2.43 -5.63
N ALA A 49 -9.67 -1.13 -5.40
CA ALA A 49 -9.44 -0.11 -6.41
C ALA A 49 -7.97 0.01 -6.84
N PHE A 50 -7.03 -0.24 -5.94
CA PHE A 50 -5.60 -0.30 -6.25
C PHE A 50 -5.20 -1.56 -7.03
N GLY A 51 -5.97 -2.63 -6.90
CA GLY A 51 -5.70 -3.92 -7.55
C GLY A 51 -4.69 -4.78 -6.79
N VAL A 52 -4.91 -4.97 -5.49
CA VAL A 52 -4.09 -5.84 -4.63
C VAL A 52 -4.34 -7.30 -4.97
N ASP A 53 -3.28 -8.10 -5.04
CA ASP A 53 -3.41 -9.54 -5.31
C ASP A 53 -3.88 -10.32 -4.05
N ARG A 54 -3.50 -9.86 -2.86
CA ARG A 54 -3.84 -10.52 -1.59
C ARG A 54 -3.89 -9.54 -0.42
N ILE A 55 -4.93 -9.65 0.40
CA ILE A 55 -5.14 -8.81 1.57
C ILE A 55 -4.86 -9.62 2.86
N TYR A 56 -4.15 -8.99 3.79
CA TYR A 56 -3.96 -9.44 5.16
C TYR A 56 -4.65 -8.47 6.10
N MET A 57 -5.49 -8.98 6.99
CA MET A 57 -6.30 -8.15 7.87
C MET A 57 -6.15 -8.59 9.32
N ASP A 58 -5.79 -7.63 10.18
CA ASP A 58 -5.83 -7.78 11.64
C ASP A 58 -6.99 -6.97 12.23
N LYS A 59 -7.89 -7.67 12.91
CA LYS A 59 -9.00 -7.07 13.66
C LYS A 59 -8.66 -7.12 15.14
N GLN A 60 -8.22 -6.00 15.71
CA GLN A 60 -7.83 -5.95 17.11
C GLN A 60 -8.16 -4.61 17.75
N SER A 61 -8.73 -4.70 18.97
CA SER A 61 -8.90 -3.55 19.86
C SER A 61 -7.52 -2.98 20.28
N GLY A 62 -7.46 -1.68 20.50
CA GLY A 62 -6.23 -0.88 20.60
C GLY A 62 -5.16 -1.26 21.63
N ARG A 63 -5.33 -2.34 22.42
CA ARG A 63 -4.39 -2.77 23.47
C ARG A 63 -3.51 -3.96 23.09
N ASP A 64 -3.88 -4.73 22.08
CA ASP A 64 -3.16 -5.96 21.73
C ASP A 64 -2.13 -5.72 20.64
N PHE A 65 -0.86 -6.00 20.95
CA PHE A 65 0.27 -5.92 20.02
C PHE A 65 0.37 -7.11 19.07
N ASN A 66 -0.51 -8.10 19.24
CA ASN A 66 -0.43 -9.31 18.45
C ASN A 66 -1.06 -9.07 17.08
N ARG A 67 -0.22 -8.93 16.04
CA ARG A 67 -0.62 -8.75 14.63
C ARG A 67 -0.28 -10.00 13.84
N PRO A 68 -1.00 -11.11 14.00
CA PRO A 68 -0.63 -12.38 13.38
C PRO A 68 -0.64 -12.32 11.86
N GLN A 69 -1.56 -11.56 11.26
CA GLN A 69 -1.63 -11.43 9.82
C GLN A 69 -0.50 -10.55 9.27
N TYR A 70 -0.16 -9.46 9.97
CA TYR A 70 1.00 -8.65 9.63
C TYR A 70 2.29 -9.46 9.68
N GLN A 71 2.47 -10.25 10.73
CA GLN A 71 3.64 -11.12 10.85
C GLN A 71 3.72 -12.17 9.74
N ARG A 72 2.57 -12.75 9.34
CA ARG A 72 2.49 -13.68 8.20
C ARG A 72 2.85 -12.98 6.89
N LEU A 73 2.35 -11.78 6.70
CA LEU A 73 2.69 -10.94 5.55
C LEU A 73 4.20 -10.68 5.51
N MET A 74 4.79 -10.23 6.63
CA MET A 74 6.24 -9.97 6.71
C MET A 74 7.08 -11.19 6.38
N ARG A 75 6.68 -12.39 6.77
CA ARG A 75 7.39 -13.63 6.39
C ARG A 75 7.29 -13.96 4.91
N ARG A 76 6.23 -13.53 4.25
CA ARG A 76 5.99 -13.80 2.82
C ARG A 76 6.62 -12.76 1.89
N LEU A 77 6.73 -11.54 2.37
CA LEU A 77 7.20 -10.41 1.58
C LEU A 77 8.63 -10.65 1.09
N ARG A 78 8.84 -10.52 -0.21
CA ARG A 78 10.11 -10.75 -0.90
C ARG A 78 10.51 -9.54 -1.72
N ARG A 79 11.72 -9.57 -2.21
CA ARG A 79 12.25 -8.54 -3.10
C ARG A 79 11.39 -8.41 -4.36
N GLY A 80 11.00 -7.17 -4.66
CA GLY A 80 10.16 -6.84 -5.80
C GLY A 80 8.66 -6.92 -5.54
N ASP A 81 8.24 -7.40 -4.35
CA ASP A 81 6.83 -7.31 -3.92
C ASP A 81 6.48 -5.88 -3.52
N VAL A 82 5.19 -5.60 -3.45
CA VAL A 82 4.66 -4.29 -3.05
C VAL A 82 3.73 -4.47 -1.86
N LEU A 83 4.00 -3.73 -0.78
CA LEU A 83 3.07 -3.60 0.34
C LEU A 83 2.23 -2.34 0.19
N VAL A 84 0.93 -2.48 0.15
CA VAL A 84 -0.04 -1.39 0.09
C VAL A 84 -0.73 -1.24 1.44
N VAL A 85 -0.69 -0.04 1.99
CA VAL A 85 -1.44 0.34 3.19
C VAL A 85 -2.28 1.58 2.89
N LYS A 86 -3.41 1.73 3.55
CA LYS A 86 -4.23 2.93 3.35
C LYS A 86 -3.55 4.15 3.94
N SER A 87 -3.08 4.05 5.17
CA SER A 87 -2.41 5.13 5.91
C SER A 87 -1.22 4.58 6.68
N ILE A 88 -0.24 5.45 6.96
CA ILE A 88 1.04 5.05 7.55
C ILE A 88 0.90 4.50 8.98
N ASP A 89 -0.11 4.95 9.73
CA ASP A 89 -0.42 4.49 11.09
C ASP A 89 -0.86 3.02 11.14
N ARG A 90 -1.14 2.40 9.98
CA ARG A 90 -1.41 0.96 9.89
C ARG A 90 -0.15 0.12 10.12
N MET A 91 1.02 0.67 9.84
CA MET A 91 2.30 -0.02 9.96
C MET A 91 2.82 -0.06 11.40
N GLY A 92 2.57 0.98 12.20
CA GLY A 92 3.04 1.09 13.57
C GLY A 92 2.17 2.02 14.41
N ARG A 93 2.41 2.02 15.71
CA ARG A 93 1.74 2.91 16.67
C ARG A 93 2.62 4.06 17.11
N SER A 94 3.91 3.84 17.14
CA SER A 94 4.90 4.87 17.39
C SER A 94 5.67 5.16 16.12
N TYR A 95 6.28 6.31 16.12
CA TYR A 95 7.13 6.72 15.00
C TYR A 95 8.31 5.76 14.80
N GLU A 96 8.95 5.39 15.90
CA GLU A 96 10.10 4.49 15.88
C GLU A 96 9.71 3.13 15.27
N GLU A 97 8.51 2.63 15.62
CA GLU A 97 7.98 1.39 15.06
C GLU A 97 7.74 1.52 13.55
N ILE A 98 7.12 2.62 13.11
CA ILE A 98 6.87 2.89 11.69
C ILE A 98 8.18 2.93 10.90
N ILE A 99 9.19 3.66 11.39
CA ILE A 99 10.50 3.74 10.75
C ILE A 99 11.21 2.38 10.71
N ALA A 100 11.16 1.63 11.79
CA ALA A 100 11.76 0.29 11.83
C ALA A 100 11.11 -0.63 10.79
N GLN A 101 9.78 -0.64 10.71
CA GLN A 101 9.04 -1.41 9.72
C GLN A 101 9.35 -0.95 8.29
N TRP A 102 9.39 0.36 8.06
CA TRP A 102 9.73 0.92 6.76
C TRP A 102 11.12 0.48 6.28
N ARG A 103 12.12 0.62 7.14
CA ARG A 103 13.50 0.20 6.83
C ARG A 103 13.60 -1.31 6.58
N MET A 104 12.94 -2.11 7.42
CA MET A 104 12.90 -3.55 7.25
C MET A 104 12.30 -3.94 5.89
N ILE A 105 11.19 -3.35 5.49
CA ILE A 105 10.51 -3.67 4.22
C ILE A 105 11.34 -3.19 3.03
N THR A 106 11.78 -1.94 3.04
CA THR A 106 12.44 -1.35 1.87
C THR A 106 13.91 -1.77 1.73
N ARG A 107 14.65 -1.86 2.82
CA ARG A 107 16.11 -2.14 2.78
C ARG A 107 16.42 -3.62 2.95
N GLU A 108 15.85 -4.27 3.96
CA GLU A 108 16.19 -5.67 4.24
C GLU A 108 15.46 -6.63 3.30
N LYS A 109 14.18 -6.42 3.05
CA LYS A 109 13.39 -7.27 2.15
C LYS A 109 13.46 -6.84 0.68
N GLY A 110 13.80 -5.57 0.42
CA GLY A 110 13.84 -5.02 -0.92
C GLY A 110 12.46 -4.97 -1.59
N ALA A 111 11.40 -4.85 -0.78
CA ALA A 111 10.04 -4.67 -1.23
C ALA A 111 9.68 -3.19 -1.29
N ASP A 112 8.70 -2.85 -2.11
CA ASP A 112 8.18 -1.48 -2.21
C ASP A 112 7.02 -1.26 -1.25
N ILE A 113 6.80 0.00 -0.85
CA ILE A 113 5.68 0.42 -0.02
C ILE A 113 4.87 1.49 -0.75
N VAL A 114 3.55 1.38 -0.67
CA VAL A 114 2.60 2.38 -1.17
C VAL A 114 1.64 2.75 -0.05
N VAL A 115 1.59 4.05 0.26
CA VAL A 115 0.63 4.60 1.21
C VAL A 115 -0.44 5.36 0.44
N LEU A 116 -1.68 4.85 0.42
CA LEU A 116 -2.74 5.37 -0.45
C LEU A 116 -3.14 6.82 -0.11
N ASP A 117 -3.14 7.17 1.16
CA ASP A 117 -3.48 8.52 1.62
C ASP A 117 -2.31 9.52 1.44
N MET A 118 -1.11 9.03 1.12
CA MET A 118 0.10 9.84 0.93
C MET A 118 0.89 9.38 -0.31
N PRO A 119 0.53 9.83 -1.51
CA PRO A 119 1.20 9.40 -2.75
C PRO A 119 2.72 9.69 -2.79
N LEU A 120 3.20 10.67 -2.01
CA LEU A 120 4.64 10.95 -1.86
C LEU A 120 5.42 9.82 -1.19
N LEU A 121 4.73 8.93 -0.47
CA LEU A 121 5.32 7.75 0.16
C LEU A 121 5.19 6.48 -0.71
N ASP A 122 5.13 6.63 -2.03
CA ASP A 122 5.18 5.52 -2.98
C ASP A 122 6.63 5.27 -3.41
N THR A 123 7.26 4.27 -2.81
CA THR A 123 8.68 3.95 -3.07
C THR A 123 8.94 3.40 -4.47
N ARG A 124 7.90 2.99 -5.22
CA ARG A 124 8.03 2.52 -6.60
C ARG A 124 8.40 3.65 -7.56
N GLN A 125 8.01 4.88 -7.23
CA GLN A 125 8.26 6.06 -8.07
C GLN A 125 9.67 6.61 -7.88
N GLY A 126 10.35 6.24 -6.80
CA GLY A 126 11.63 6.79 -6.42
C GLY A 126 12.69 5.72 -6.14
N ARG A 127 12.92 4.81 -7.10
CA ARG A 127 14.08 3.91 -7.02
C ARG A 127 15.41 4.64 -7.17
N ASP A 128 15.37 5.91 -7.54
CA ASP A 128 16.51 6.80 -7.52
C ASP A 128 16.82 7.26 -6.09
N LEU A 129 18.08 7.59 -5.83
CA LEU A 129 18.57 8.14 -4.56
C LEU A 129 17.68 9.29 -4.04
N MET A 130 17.10 10.08 -4.93
CA MET A 130 16.16 11.18 -4.62
C MET A 130 14.87 10.69 -3.97
N GLY A 131 14.25 9.63 -4.48
CA GLY A 131 12.97 9.13 -3.93
C GLY A 131 13.14 8.54 -2.53
N THR A 132 14.25 7.84 -2.29
CA THR A 132 14.58 7.33 -0.95
C THR A 132 14.83 8.47 0.03
N LEU A 133 15.54 9.51 -0.41
CA LEU A 133 15.81 10.69 0.42
C LEU A 133 14.54 11.47 0.76
N ILE A 134 13.65 11.68 -0.22
CA ILE A 134 12.37 12.36 0.00
C ILE A 134 11.50 11.58 0.97
N SER A 135 11.40 10.27 0.83
CA SER A 135 10.65 9.41 1.76
C SER A 135 11.22 9.47 3.17
N ASP A 136 12.53 9.43 3.32
CA ASP A 136 13.20 9.55 4.63
C ASP A 136 12.95 10.93 5.27
N ILE A 137 12.99 12.01 4.51
CA ILE A 137 12.72 13.39 4.99
C ILE A 137 11.24 13.53 5.40
N VAL A 138 10.31 13.05 4.58
CA VAL A 138 8.87 13.12 4.89
C VAL A 138 8.56 12.34 6.16
N LEU A 139 9.15 11.16 6.31
CA LEU A 139 9.00 10.36 7.52
C LEU A 139 9.56 11.09 8.76
N GLN A 140 10.73 11.72 8.65
CA GLN A 140 11.31 12.50 9.74
C GLN A 140 10.45 13.71 10.11
N LEU A 141 9.89 14.40 9.13
CA LEU A 141 9.02 15.55 9.36
C LEU A 141 7.72 15.14 10.06
N LEU A 142 7.08 14.07 9.60
CA LEU A 142 5.87 13.54 10.24
C LEU A 142 6.12 13.09 11.68
N SER A 143 7.30 12.60 11.98
CA SER A 143 7.67 12.22 13.34
C SER A 143 7.85 13.42 14.26
N TYR A 144 8.49 14.43 13.76
CA TYR A 144 8.69 15.66 14.52
C TYR A 144 7.33 16.28 14.88
N VAL A 145 6.40 16.36 13.92
CA VAL A 145 5.04 16.87 14.17
C VAL A 145 4.30 16.01 15.20
N ALA A 146 4.35 14.68 15.08
CA ALA A 146 3.68 13.79 16.03
C ALA A 146 4.29 13.87 17.45
N GLN A 147 5.58 14.12 17.55
CA GLN A 147 6.26 14.28 18.85
C GLN A 147 5.90 15.62 19.49
N THR A 148 5.88 16.69 18.72
CA THR A 148 5.49 18.04 19.19
C THR A 148 4.03 18.07 19.66
N GLU A 149 3.12 17.40 18.98
CA GLU A 149 1.72 17.27 19.42
C GLU A 149 1.59 16.54 20.75
N ARG A 150 2.38 15.50 21.01
CA ARG A 150 2.38 14.76 22.28
C ARG A 150 2.92 15.61 23.43
N GLU A 151 3.97 16.38 23.20
CA GLU A 151 4.55 17.27 24.19
C GLU A 151 3.56 18.38 24.60
N MET A 152 2.86 18.98 23.63
CA MET A 152 1.83 19.98 23.90
C MET A 152 0.60 19.43 24.66
N ILE A 153 0.29 18.14 24.55
CA ILE A 153 -0.79 17.50 25.31
C ILE A 153 -0.35 17.23 26.76
N HIS A 154 0.93 17.02 27.02
CA HIS A 154 1.46 16.76 28.35
C HIS A 154 1.61 18.02 29.21
N GLU A 155 1.72 19.19 28.59
CA GLU A 155 1.83 20.49 29.26
C GLU A 155 0.47 21.12 29.63
N ARG A 156 -0.65 20.48 29.33
CA ARG A 156 -2.00 20.91 29.69
C ARG A 156 -2.60 20.05 30.80
#